data_8f76d878d301326d1b2b670e51961852
#
_entry.id   8f76d878d301326d1b2b670e51961852
#
_cell.length_a   1.000
_cell.length_b   1.000
_cell.length_c   1.000
_cell.angle_alpha   90.00
_cell.angle_beta   90.00
_cell.angle_gamma   90.00
#
_symmetry.space_group_name_H-M   'P 1'
#
loop_
_entity.id
_entity.type
_entity.pdbx_description
1 polymer ?
#
loop_
_entity_poly.entity_id
_entity_poly.type
_entity_poly.pdbx_seq_one_letter_code
_entity_poly.pdbx_strand_id
1 'polypeptide(L)'
;VRGLPPAAALALPAGAWPLGSAEAGFAFDNECGRHAVETAACTIDAQVVRWAEYLPFVEAGGYEQSTGWTPEGLTWRQTHGQRCPRYLRHEAGAWQQWRHGGWTALDTTLPACHLTQHEALAWCAWAGRRLPSEAEWERAACTAGDDFTWGQVWEWTASPFLPYPGFVPHPYVDYSAPWFGSRAVLRGASFGTQPRLRHPRYRNYFPADRNDIFAGFRTCTA
;
A
#
# COMPACT_ATOMS: atom_id res chain seq x y z
N VAL A 1 3.05 -14.15 7.51
CA VAL A 1 4.04 -13.13 7.09
C VAL A 1 5.42 -13.65 7.45
N ARG A 2 6.36 -13.56 6.53
CA ARG A 2 7.76 -13.96 6.71
C ARG A 2 8.68 -12.76 6.57
N GLY A 3 9.86 -12.83 7.19
CA GLY A 3 10.92 -11.85 7.02
C GLY A 3 11.37 -11.78 5.56
N LEU A 4 11.70 -10.57 5.12
CA LEU A 4 12.19 -10.27 3.78
C LEU A 4 13.65 -9.81 3.87
N PRO A 5 14.57 -10.34 3.05
CA PRO A 5 15.90 -9.74 2.90
C PRO A 5 15.78 -8.39 2.19
N PRO A 6 16.80 -7.52 2.27
CA PRO A 6 16.86 -6.33 1.41
C PRO A 6 16.82 -6.74 -0.06
N ALA A 7 16.09 -6.00 -0.88
CA ALA A 7 16.00 -6.21 -2.32
C ALA A 7 16.30 -4.91 -3.07
N ALA A 8 16.93 -5.03 -4.24
CA ALA A 8 17.19 -3.89 -5.11
C ALA A 8 15.89 -3.38 -5.73
N ALA A 9 15.81 -2.07 -5.97
CA ALA A 9 14.67 -1.49 -6.68
C ALA A 9 14.71 -1.85 -8.18
N LEU A 10 13.56 -1.85 -8.81
CA LEU A 10 13.34 -2.22 -10.21
C LEU A 10 13.11 -0.96 -11.05
N ALA A 11 13.72 -0.89 -12.21
CA ALA A 11 13.46 0.18 -13.16
C ALA A 11 12.16 -0.09 -13.93
N LEU A 12 11.24 0.87 -13.91
CA LEU A 12 10.05 0.90 -14.76
C LEU A 12 10.26 1.94 -15.87
N PRO A 13 10.25 1.55 -17.14
CA PRO A 13 10.37 2.49 -18.24
C PRO A 13 9.10 3.35 -18.38
N ALA A 14 9.24 4.56 -18.95
CA ALA A 14 8.07 5.34 -19.35
C ALA A 14 7.26 4.64 -20.45
N GLY A 15 5.97 4.96 -20.54
CA GLY A 15 5.10 4.51 -21.62
C GLY A 15 3.72 4.07 -21.17
N ALA A 16 2.89 3.76 -22.14
CA ALA A 16 1.52 3.31 -21.91
C ALA A 16 1.47 1.93 -21.26
N TRP A 17 0.65 1.80 -20.24
CA TRP A 17 0.32 0.53 -19.58
C TRP A 17 -1.17 0.23 -19.73
N PRO A 18 -1.55 -0.99 -20.17
CA PRO A 18 -2.96 -1.38 -20.24
C PRO A 18 -3.47 -1.79 -18.84
N LEU A 19 -3.89 -0.77 -18.06
CA LEU A 19 -4.40 -0.92 -16.70
C LEU A 19 -5.77 -1.60 -16.70
N GLY A 20 -5.97 -2.53 -15.77
CA GLY A 20 -7.24 -3.22 -15.57
C GLY A 20 -7.32 -4.59 -16.23
N SER A 21 -8.40 -5.32 -15.93
CA SER A 21 -8.62 -6.69 -16.39
C SER A 21 -9.18 -6.72 -17.82
N ALA A 22 -8.76 -7.73 -18.58
CA ALA A 22 -9.40 -8.05 -19.84
C ALA A 22 -10.79 -8.68 -19.61
N GLU A 23 -11.64 -8.69 -20.64
CA GLU A 23 -13.01 -9.21 -20.56
C GLU A 23 -13.12 -10.72 -20.30
N ALA A 24 -12.03 -11.48 -20.50
CA ALA A 24 -12.02 -12.93 -20.29
C ALA A 24 -11.72 -13.31 -18.84
N GLY A 25 -12.55 -14.16 -18.24
CA GLY A 25 -12.40 -14.66 -16.88
C GLY A 25 -13.20 -13.85 -15.85
N PHE A 26 -13.01 -14.17 -14.57
CA PHE A 26 -13.65 -13.43 -13.48
C PHE A 26 -12.80 -12.20 -13.10
N ALA A 27 -13.43 -11.06 -13.05
CA ALA A 27 -12.91 -9.82 -12.46
C ALA A 27 -14.07 -9.12 -11.74
N PHE A 28 -13.77 -8.35 -10.70
CA PHE A 28 -14.77 -7.48 -10.10
C PHE A 28 -15.05 -6.29 -11.02
N ASP A 29 -16.23 -5.69 -10.89
CA ASP A 29 -16.67 -4.59 -11.74
C ASP A 29 -15.69 -3.41 -11.79
N ASN A 30 -15.03 -3.12 -10.67
CA ASN A 30 -14.04 -2.04 -10.56
C ASN A 30 -12.69 -2.36 -11.25
N GLU A 31 -12.45 -3.59 -11.63
CA GLU A 31 -11.25 -4.05 -12.35
C GLU A 31 -11.45 -4.07 -13.85
N CYS A 32 -12.72 -4.04 -14.30
CA CYS A 32 -13.12 -4.07 -15.71
C CYS A 32 -12.88 -2.71 -16.39
N GLY A 33 -12.89 -2.71 -17.73
CA GLY A 33 -12.64 -1.48 -18.48
C GLY A 33 -11.15 -1.22 -18.70
N ARG A 34 -10.42 -2.25 -19.19
CA ARG A 34 -9.00 -2.15 -19.52
C ARG A 34 -8.72 -0.98 -20.47
N HIS A 35 -7.83 -0.10 -20.06
CA HIS A 35 -7.52 1.13 -20.79
C HIS A 35 -6.03 1.51 -20.66
N ALA A 36 -5.54 2.31 -21.60
CA ALA A 36 -4.16 2.77 -21.58
C ALA A 36 -3.98 3.91 -20.56
N VAL A 37 -2.95 3.79 -19.72
CA VAL A 37 -2.52 4.83 -18.79
C VAL A 37 -1.04 5.10 -19.02
N GLU A 38 -0.67 6.34 -19.27
CA GLU A 38 0.73 6.74 -19.38
C GLU A 38 1.39 6.76 -18.01
N THR A 39 2.54 6.10 -17.89
CA THR A 39 3.39 6.13 -16.71
C THR A 39 4.75 6.75 -17.04
N ALA A 40 5.26 7.60 -16.17
CA ALA A 40 6.62 8.11 -16.28
C ALA A 40 7.64 7.01 -15.94
N ALA A 41 8.88 7.17 -16.39
CA ALA A 41 9.97 6.31 -15.93
C ALA A 41 10.22 6.55 -14.44
N CYS A 42 10.35 5.47 -13.68
CA CYS A 42 10.68 5.54 -12.25
C CYS A 42 11.42 4.28 -11.81
N THR A 43 11.95 4.29 -10.60
CA THR A 43 12.37 3.07 -9.91
C THR A 43 11.34 2.74 -8.84
N ILE A 44 10.85 1.49 -8.83
CA ILE A 44 9.92 0.98 -7.82
C ILE A 44 10.63 -0.03 -6.93
N ASP A 45 10.34 -0.03 -5.63
CA ASP A 45 10.90 -1.02 -4.72
C ASP A 45 10.43 -2.42 -5.11
N ALA A 46 11.34 -3.39 -5.10
CA ALA A 46 11.03 -4.78 -5.43
C ALA A 46 10.13 -5.46 -4.39
N GLN A 47 10.02 -4.89 -3.20
CA GLN A 47 9.22 -5.39 -2.08
C GLN A 47 8.63 -4.26 -1.25
N VAL A 48 7.74 -4.59 -0.34
CA VAL A 48 7.17 -3.65 0.64
C VAL A 48 8.23 -3.14 1.61
N VAL A 49 8.02 -1.93 2.14
CA VAL A 49 8.81 -1.35 3.22
C VAL A 49 8.71 -2.25 4.46
N ARG A 50 9.87 -2.60 5.03
CA ARG A 50 9.97 -3.41 6.26
C ARG A 50 10.05 -2.52 7.49
N TRP A 51 9.88 -3.10 8.67
CA TRP A 51 10.06 -2.36 9.91
C TRP A 51 11.46 -1.77 10.06
N ALA A 52 12.50 -2.47 9.59
CA ALA A 52 13.88 -1.94 9.59
C ALA A 52 14.02 -0.61 8.83
N GLU A 53 13.18 -0.38 7.81
CA GLU A 53 13.17 0.83 7.00
C GLU A 53 12.19 1.88 7.54
N TYR A 54 11.13 1.42 8.22
CA TYR A 54 10.10 2.32 8.75
C TYR A 54 10.48 2.94 10.10
N LEU A 55 11.08 2.17 11.01
CA LEU A 55 11.41 2.62 12.37
C LEU A 55 12.27 3.87 12.42
N PRO A 56 13.30 4.07 11.55
CA PRO A 56 14.06 5.31 11.55
C PRO A 56 13.22 6.58 11.39
N PHE A 57 12.11 6.52 10.66
CA PHE A 57 11.14 7.63 10.57
C PHE A 57 10.47 7.90 11.92
N VAL A 58 10.05 6.86 12.63
CA VAL A 58 9.44 7.00 13.96
C VAL A 58 10.45 7.57 14.95
N GLU A 59 11.66 7.03 14.96
CA GLU A 59 12.74 7.42 15.87
C GLU A 59 13.27 8.83 15.61
N ALA A 60 13.17 9.30 14.36
CA ALA A 60 13.48 10.68 13.99
C ALA A 60 12.36 11.68 14.37
N GLY A 61 11.33 11.25 15.11
CA GLY A 61 10.22 12.09 15.53
C GLY A 61 9.18 12.33 14.43
N GLY A 62 9.06 11.43 13.45
CA GLY A 62 8.13 11.57 12.35
C GLY A 62 6.65 11.71 12.77
N TYR A 63 6.28 11.17 13.92
CA TYR A 63 4.95 11.34 14.51
C TYR A 63 4.81 12.60 15.39
N GLU A 64 5.87 13.32 15.66
CA GLU A 64 5.85 14.54 16.48
C GLU A 64 5.85 15.79 15.61
N GLN A 65 6.52 15.72 14.45
CA GLN A 65 6.63 16.81 13.50
C GLN A 65 5.40 16.92 12.61
N SER A 66 5.06 18.13 12.19
CA SER A 66 3.99 18.36 11.20
C SER A 66 4.50 18.25 9.74
N THR A 67 5.79 18.43 9.54
CA THR A 67 6.43 18.38 8.21
C THR A 67 6.29 16.98 7.61
N GLY A 68 5.92 16.92 6.34
CA GLY A 68 5.75 15.65 5.59
C GLY A 68 4.37 15.03 5.69
N TRP A 69 3.52 15.45 6.62
CA TRP A 69 2.13 15.00 6.69
C TRP A 69 1.23 15.84 5.79
N THR A 70 0.26 15.20 5.14
CA THR A 70 -0.84 15.92 4.48
C THR A 70 -1.75 16.57 5.54
N PRO A 71 -2.55 17.60 5.19
CA PRO A 71 -3.50 18.20 6.14
C PRO A 71 -4.46 17.18 6.77
N GLU A 72 -4.97 16.24 5.97
CA GLU A 72 -5.85 15.16 6.42
C GLU A 72 -5.12 14.21 7.36
N GLY A 73 -3.88 13.85 7.04
CA GLY A 73 -3.02 12.99 7.86
C GLY A 73 -2.67 13.64 9.20
N LEU A 74 -2.41 14.95 9.22
CA LEU A 74 -2.21 15.72 10.46
C LEU A 74 -3.46 15.69 11.33
N THR A 75 -4.62 15.96 10.74
CA THR A 75 -5.90 15.93 11.45
C THR A 75 -6.16 14.55 12.04
N TRP A 76 -5.98 13.51 11.24
CA TRP A 76 -6.11 12.12 11.69
C TRP A 76 -5.19 11.82 12.89
N ARG A 77 -3.89 12.11 12.75
CA ARG A 77 -2.89 11.86 13.79
C ARG A 77 -3.24 12.57 15.10
N GLN A 78 -3.63 13.84 15.03
CA GLN A 78 -4.00 14.65 16.20
C GLN A 78 -5.28 14.14 16.88
N THR A 79 -6.30 13.83 16.09
CA THR A 79 -7.59 13.32 16.58
C THR A 79 -7.44 12.00 17.32
N HIS A 80 -6.55 11.12 16.83
CA HIS A 80 -6.33 9.80 17.43
C HIS A 80 -5.17 9.77 18.43
N GLY A 81 -4.47 10.90 18.65
CA GLY A 81 -3.30 10.95 19.54
C GLY A 81 -2.18 10.00 19.13
N GLN A 82 -2.06 9.74 17.81
CA GLN A 82 -1.15 8.73 17.28
C GLN A 82 0.32 9.18 17.40
N ARG A 83 1.15 8.35 18.04
CA ARG A 83 2.58 8.63 18.26
C ARG A 83 3.53 7.59 17.64
N CYS A 84 3.01 6.48 17.20
CA CYS A 84 3.70 5.42 16.48
C CYS A 84 2.66 4.56 15.74
N PRO A 85 3.05 3.66 14.84
CA PRO A 85 2.13 2.75 14.18
C PRO A 85 1.26 1.94 15.14
N ARG A 86 0.03 1.67 14.74
CA ARG A 86 -0.88 0.80 15.50
C ARG A 86 -0.22 -0.55 15.78
N TYR A 87 -0.47 -1.11 16.96
CA TYR A 87 0.10 -2.38 17.41
C TYR A 87 1.62 -2.37 17.60
N LEU A 88 2.26 -1.21 17.63
CA LEU A 88 3.64 -1.05 18.06
C LEU A 88 3.72 -0.30 19.39
N ARG A 89 4.73 -0.60 20.17
CA ARG A 89 5.17 0.20 21.30
C ARG A 89 6.69 0.10 21.48
N HIS A 90 7.27 1.12 22.06
CA HIS A 90 8.65 1.10 22.53
C HIS A 90 8.64 0.99 24.06
N GLU A 91 9.17 -0.10 24.60
CA GLU A 91 9.19 -0.36 26.04
C GLU A 91 10.51 -1.01 26.44
N ALA A 92 11.06 -0.60 27.58
CA ALA A 92 12.34 -1.10 28.09
C ALA A 92 13.50 -1.05 27.07
N GLY A 93 13.54 -0.02 26.21
CA GLY A 93 14.59 0.15 25.21
C GLY A 93 14.44 -0.70 23.95
N ALA A 94 13.29 -1.38 23.76
CA ALA A 94 13.06 -2.26 22.64
C ALA A 94 11.68 -2.03 22.00
N TRP A 95 11.62 -2.18 20.67
CA TRP A 95 10.35 -2.19 19.94
C TRP A 95 9.65 -3.54 20.09
N GLN A 96 8.35 -3.48 20.37
CA GLN A 96 7.47 -4.63 20.49
C GLN A 96 6.27 -4.46 19.56
N GLN A 97 5.76 -5.57 19.06
CA GLN A 97 4.55 -5.65 18.26
C GLN A 97 3.49 -6.48 18.96
N TRP A 98 2.24 -6.02 18.93
CA TRP A 98 1.11 -6.81 19.38
C TRP A 98 0.76 -7.87 18.33
N ARG A 99 0.90 -9.15 18.68
CA ARG A 99 0.57 -10.29 17.82
C ARG A 99 0.00 -11.44 18.65
N HIS A 100 -1.01 -12.11 18.09
CA HIS A 100 -1.60 -13.31 18.69
C HIS A 100 -2.04 -13.13 20.15
N GLY A 101 -2.56 -11.94 20.51
CA GLY A 101 -3.04 -11.65 21.87
C GLY A 101 -1.96 -11.26 22.86
N GLY A 102 -0.73 -10.95 22.43
CA GLY A 102 0.36 -10.53 23.30
C GLY A 102 1.39 -9.60 22.63
N TRP A 103 2.17 -8.92 23.46
CA TRP A 103 3.33 -8.15 23.02
C TRP A 103 4.53 -9.07 22.84
N THR A 104 5.15 -8.99 21.68
CA THR A 104 6.35 -9.77 21.33
C THR A 104 7.43 -8.85 20.80
N ALA A 105 8.69 -9.24 20.87
CA ALA A 105 9.78 -8.50 20.25
C ALA A 105 9.47 -8.28 18.75
N LEU A 106 9.72 -7.09 18.27
CA LEU A 106 9.50 -6.76 16.86
C LEU A 106 10.59 -7.40 15.99
N ASP A 107 10.17 -8.21 15.04
CA ASP A 107 11.03 -8.67 13.95
C ASP A 107 11.08 -7.58 12.86
N THR A 108 12.19 -6.87 12.79
CA THR A 108 12.38 -5.76 11.86
C THR A 108 12.49 -6.18 10.40
N THR A 109 12.67 -7.46 10.10
CA THR A 109 12.68 -7.98 8.73
C THR A 109 11.28 -8.16 8.15
N LEU A 110 10.24 -8.11 8.98
CA LEU A 110 8.86 -8.22 8.54
C LEU A 110 8.38 -6.93 7.84
N PRO A 111 7.42 -7.04 6.91
CA PRO A 111 6.73 -5.88 6.35
C PRO A 111 6.16 -4.98 7.44
N ALA A 112 6.35 -3.67 7.30
CA ALA A 112 5.65 -2.68 8.09
C ALA A 112 4.15 -2.78 7.76
N CYS A 113 3.33 -3.07 8.75
CA CYS A 113 1.94 -3.48 8.59
C CYS A 113 1.03 -2.72 9.55
N HIS A 114 -0.27 -2.67 9.24
CA HIS A 114 -1.26 -1.89 9.99
C HIS A 114 -1.00 -0.37 9.92
N LEU A 115 -0.52 0.06 8.76
CA LEU A 115 -0.28 1.46 8.45
C LEU A 115 -1.47 2.04 7.68
N THR A 116 -1.82 3.29 7.96
CA THR A 116 -2.71 4.10 7.15
C THR A 116 -2.01 4.58 5.88
N GLN A 117 -2.77 5.03 4.87
CA GLN A 117 -2.18 5.74 3.73
C GLN A 117 -1.50 7.05 4.18
N HIS A 118 -2.05 7.72 5.19
CA HIS A 118 -1.45 8.94 5.75
C HIS A 118 -0.04 8.71 6.31
N GLU A 119 0.15 7.61 7.04
CA GLU A 119 1.46 7.20 7.56
C GLU A 119 2.43 6.85 6.44
N ALA A 120 1.95 6.15 5.41
CA ALA A 120 2.74 5.81 4.25
C ALA A 120 3.19 7.06 3.47
N LEU A 121 2.31 8.04 3.28
CA LEU A 121 2.63 9.32 2.63
C LEU A 121 3.63 10.14 3.46
N ALA A 122 3.45 10.20 4.78
CA ALA A 122 4.37 10.91 5.67
C ALA A 122 5.78 10.30 5.65
N TRP A 123 5.86 8.98 5.68
CA TRP A 123 7.13 8.28 5.52
C TRP A 123 7.77 8.57 4.16
N CYS A 124 7.00 8.53 3.09
CA CYS A 124 7.48 8.85 1.74
C CYS A 124 8.07 10.26 1.66
N ALA A 125 7.38 11.26 2.22
CA ALA A 125 7.87 12.63 2.27
C ALA A 125 9.18 12.76 3.05
N TRP A 126 9.30 12.06 4.19
CA TRP A 126 10.51 12.02 5.00
C TRP A 126 11.67 11.36 4.25
N ALA A 127 11.42 10.29 3.52
CA ALA A 127 12.44 9.53 2.80
C ALA A 127 12.78 10.11 1.41
N GLY A 128 12.15 11.22 0.97
CA GLY A 128 12.32 11.73 -0.39
C GLY A 128 11.81 10.77 -1.47
N ARG A 129 10.73 10.05 -1.15
CA ARG A 129 10.10 9.03 -1.99
C ARG A 129 8.62 9.38 -2.22
N ARG A 130 7.93 8.60 -3.04
CA ARG A 130 6.48 8.65 -3.21
C ARG A 130 5.84 7.27 -3.24
N LEU A 131 4.55 7.19 -3.00
CA LEU A 131 3.79 5.99 -3.30
C LEU A 131 3.71 5.77 -4.82
N PRO A 132 3.70 4.53 -5.30
CA PRO A 132 3.37 4.24 -6.69
C PRO A 132 1.90 4.56 -6.96
N SER A 133 1.58 4.95 -8.19
CA SER A 133 0.23 4.85 -8.70
C SER A 133 -0.19 3.39 -8.83
N GLU A 134 -1.50 3.12 -8.90
CA GLU A 134 -1.98 1.75 -9.12
C GLU A 134 -1.52 1.18 -10.48
N ALA A 135 -1.31 2.04 -11.49
CA ALA A 135 -0.81 1.63 -12.80
C ALA A 135 0.67 1.21 -12.75
N GLU A 136 1.52 1.97 -12.05
CA GLU A 136 2.93 1.62 -11.84
C GLU A 136 3.06 0.31 -11.06
N TRP A 137 2.26 0.15 -10.01
CA TRP A 137 2.25 -1.08 -9.22
C TRP A 137 1.84 -2.29 -10.05
N GLU A 138 0.71 -2.18 -10.80
CA GLU A 138 0.20 -3.26 -11.65
C GLU A 138 1.21 -3.63 -12.74
N ARG A 139 1.82 -2.62 -13.38
CA ARG A 139 2.84 -2.82 -14.39
C ARG A 139 4.01 -3.63 -13.83
N ALA A 140 4.57 -3.23 -12.68
CA ALA A 140 5.66 -3.95 -12.04
C ALA A 140 5.27 -5.39 -11.72
N ALA A 141 4.12 -5.60 -11.10
CA ALA A 141 3.63 -6.93 -10.73
C ALA A 141 3.37 -7.86 -11.92
N CYS A 142 3.00 -7.29 -13.08
CA CYS A 142 2.74 -8.06 -14.29
C CYS A 142 3.99 -8.30 -15.15
N THR A 143 5.06 -7.50 -15.01
CA THR A 143 6.22 -7.55 -15.93
C THR A 143 7.51 -8.03 -15.29
N ALA A 144 7.68 -7.88 -13.98
CA ALA A 144 8.94 -8.18 -13.30
C ALA A 144 9.04 -9.63 -12.76
N GLY A 145 7.97 -10.44 -12.88
CA GLY A 145 8.01 -11.83 -12.44
C GLY A 145 8.38 -11.98 -10.96
N ASP A 146 9.32 -12.87 -10.67
CA ASP A 146 9.77 -13.19 -9.30
C ASP A 146 10.62 -12.08 -8.67
N ASP A 147 11.10 -11.12 -9.46
CA ASP A 147 11.84 -9.97 -8.94
C ASP A 147 10.94 -8.97 -8.21
N PHE A 148 9.63 -9.06 -8.37
CA PHE A 148 8.65 -8.21 -7.69
C PHE A 148 7.87 -9.00 -6.64
N THR A 149 8.35 -8.98 -5.41
CA THR A 149 7.73 -9.72 -4.29
C THR A 149 6.53 -8.97 -3.73
N TRP A 150 5.35 -9.62 -3.72
CA TRP A 150 4.11 -9.08 -3.17
C TRP A 150 3.23 -10.17 -2.51
N GLY A 151 2.13 -9.77 -1.87
CA GLY A 151 1.15 -10.70 -1.30
C GLY A 151 1.35 -11.03 0.16
N GLN A 152 2.22 -10.31 0.88
CA GLN A 152 2.34 -10.42 2.33
C GLN A 152 1.41 -9.46 3.07
N VAL A 153 1.28 -8.25 2.58
CA VAL A 153 0.36 -7.22 3.03
C VAL A 153 -0.26 -6.55 1.81
N TRP A 154 -1.46 -6.00 1.94
CA TRP A 154 -2.01 -5.07 0.97
C TRP A 154 -1.14 -3.82 0.90
N GLU A 155 -1.02 -3.22 -0.26
CA GLU A 155 -0.09 -2.12 -0.48
C GLU A 155 -0.81 -0.84 -0.90
N TRP A 156 -0.73 0.19 -0.07
CA TRP A 156 -1.26 1.51 -0.38
C TRP A 156 -0.61 2.08 -1.64
N THR A 157 -1.43 2.64 -2.50
CA THR A 157 -0.99 3.40 -3.68
C THR A 157 -1.34 4.89 -3.52
N ALA A 158 -0.81 5.73 -4.42
CA ALA A 158 -1.19 7.14 -4.51
C ALA A 158 -2.55 7.36 -5.18
N SER A 159 -3.14 6.32 -5.77
CA SER A 159 -4.36 6.44 -6.57
C SER A 159 -5.60 6.51 -5.71
N PRO A 160 -6.50 7.49 -5.94
CA PRO A 160 -7.85 7.45 -5.41
C PRO A 160 -8.64 6.30 -6.07
N PHE A 161 -9.57 5.73 -5.35
CA PHE A 161 -10.48 4.73 -5.90
C PHE A 161 -11.54 5.41 -6.77
N LEU A 162 -11.33 5.38 -8.08
CA LEU A 162 -12.23 5.94 -9.09
C LEU A 162 -12.67 4.86 -10.07
N PRO A 163 -13.82 5.01 -10.75
CA PRO A 163 -14.22 4.09 -11.79
C PRO A 163 -13.26 4.15 -12.98
N TYR A 164 -12.99 3.01 -13.57
CA TYR A 164 -12.31 2.97 -14.87
C TYR A 164 -13.23 3.44 -16.00
N PRO A 165 -12.69 3.88 -17.14
CA PRO A 165 -13.50 4.27 -18.30
C PRO A 165 -14.48 3.18 -18.70
N GLY A 166 -15.75 3.56 -18.90
CA GLY A 166 -16.80 2.60 -19.27
C GLY A 166 -17.28 1.70 -18.13
N PHE A 167 -17.01 2.04 -16.87
CA PHE A 167 -17.50 1.28 -15.71
C PHE A 167 -18.99 0.97 -15.78
N VAL A 168 -19.30 -0.31 -15.60
CA VAL A 168 -20.69 -0.81 -15.47
C VAL A 168 -20.76 -1.65 -14.19
N PRO A 169 -21.63 -1.34 -13.23
CA PRO A 169 -21.71 -2.11 -12.00
C PRO A 169 -22.20 -3.54 -12.28
N HIS A 170 -21.62 -4.50 -11.58
CA HIS A 170 -22.16 -5.85 -11.52
C HIS A 170 -23.49 -5.89 -10.73
N PRO A 171 -24.25 -7.01 -10.73
CA PRO A 171 -25.52 -7.10 -10.01
C PRO A 171 -25.46 -6.71 -8.53
N TYR A 172 -24.30 -6.90 -7.87
CA TYR A 172 -24.05 -6.36 -6.52
C TYR A 172 -23.51 -4.93 -6.64
N VAL A 173 -24.39 -3.99 -6.90
CA VAL A 173 -24.06 -2.57 -7.18
C VAL A 173 -23.32 -1.87 -6.03
N ASP A 174 -23.51 -2.32 -4.79
CA ASP A 174 -22.89 -1.74 -3.60
C ASP A 174 -21.43 -2.17 -3.41
N TYR A 175 -20.93 -3.05 -4.28
CA TYR A 175 -19.54 -3.50 -4.18
C TYR A 175 -18.56 -2.36 -4.44
N SER A 176 -18.73 -1.58 -5.48
CA SER A 176 -17.77 -0.55 -5.90
C SER A 176 -18.33 0.86 -5.95
N ALA A 177 -19.46 1.06 -6.60
CA ALA A 177 -20.00 2.38 -6.95
C ALA A 177 -20.13 3.37 -5.77
N PRO A 178 -20.63 2.99 -4.58
CA PRO A 178 -20.81 3.91 -3.46
C PRO A 178 -19.48 4.43 -2.88
N TRP A 179 -18.37 3.77 -3.20
CA TRP A 179 -17.07 4.02 -2.59
C TRP A 179 -16.14 4.85 -3.44
N PHE A 180 -16.47 5.10 -4.69
CA PHE A 180 -15.67 5.95 -5.58
C PHE A 180 -15.50 7.35 -5.01
N GLY A 181 -14.30 7.90 -5.15
CA GLY A 181 -13.92 9.22 -4.66
C GLY A 181 -13.73 9.35 -3.15
N SER A 182 -14.11 8.33 -2.35
CA SER A 182 -14.03 8.34 -0.89
C SER A 182 -13.02 7.35 -0.31
N ARG A 183 -12.36 6.57 -1.16
CA ARG A 183 -11.40 5.52 -0.78
C ARG A 183 -10.11 5.68 -1.56
N ALA A 184 -9.03 5.09 -1.01
CA ALA A 184 -7.75 4.93 -1.69
C ALA A 184 -7.58 3.49 -2.17
N VAL A 185 -6.88 3.31 -3.27
CA VAL A 185 -6.60 1.98 -3.84
C VAL A 185 -5.45 1.32 -3.09
N LEU A 186 -5.65 0.04 -2.75
CA LEU A 186 -4.59 -0.87 -2.35
C LEU A 186 -4.44 -1.95 -3.43
N ARG A 187 -3.20 -2.36 -3.65
CA ARG A 187 -2.84 -3.40 -4.61
C ARG A 187 -2.22 -4.62 -3.94
N GLY A 188 -2.13 -5.70 -4.69
CA GLY A 188 -1.51 -6.94 -4.25
C GLY A 188 -2.46 -7.88 -3.53
N ALA A 189 -2.05 -8.29 -2.35
CA ALA A 189 -2.79 -9.19 -1.48
C ALA A 189 -2.15 -9.18 -0.10
N SER A 190 -2.83 -9.65 0.92
CA SER A 190 -2.21 -10.00 2.20
C SER A 190 -2.01 -11.51 2.32
N PHE A 191 -1.26 -11.92 3.33
CA PHE A 191 -1.09 -13.35 3.66
C PHE A 191 -2.43 -14.08 3.93
N GLY A 192 -3.47 -13.35 4.34
CA GLY A 192 -4.81 -13.88 4.59
C GLY A 192 -5.72 -13.92 3.34
N THR A 193 -5.24 -13.43 2.20
CA THR A 193 -6.04 -13.40 0.97
C THR A 193 -6.11 -14.80 0.35
N GLN A 194 -7.31 -15.24 0.03
CA GLN A 194 -7.54 -16.52 -0.64
C GLN A 194 -6.75 -16.59 -1.98
N PRO A 195 -6.08 -17.72 -2.29
CA PRO A 195 -5.24 -17.84 -3.49
C PRO A 195 -5.96 -17.44 -4.79
N ARG A 196 -7.25 -17.78 -4.93
CA ARG A 196 -8.08 -17.44 -6.11
C ARG A 196 -8.29 -15.93 -6.33
N LEU A 197 -8.07 -15.12 -5.28
CA LEU A 197 -8.18 -13.65 -5.34
C LEU A 197 -6.81 -12.97 -5.42
N ARG A 198 -5.73 -13.76 -5.41
CA ARG A 198 -4.36 -13.24 -5.50
C ARG A 198 -3.95 -13.10 -6.97
N HIS A 199 -4.26 -11.95 -7.55
CA HIS A 199 -3.78 -11.61 -8.88
C HIS A 199 -3.41 -10.12 -8.94
N PRO A 200 -2.49 -9.74 -9.84
CA PRO A 200 -1.89 -8.39 -9.82
C PRO A 200 -2.87 -7.28 -10.23
N ARG A 201 -4.03 -7.63 -10.78
CA ARG A 201 -5.03 -6.65 -11.23
C ARG A 201 -6.14 -6.39 -10.21
N TYR A 202 -6.17 -7.14 -9.10
CA TYR A 202 -7.14 -6.93 -8.04
C TYR A 202 -7.02 -5.52 -7.46
N ARG A 203 -8.16 -4.84 -7.31
CA ARG A 203 -8.26 -3.51 -6.71
C ARG A 203 -8.98 -3.61 -5.38
N ASN A 204 -8.23 -3.57 -4.29
CA ASN A 204 -8.79 -3.39 -2.96
C ASN A 204 -8.87 -1.89 -2.64
N TYR A 205 -9.78 -1.49 -1.75
CA TYR A 205 -9.98 -0.08 -1.44
C TYR A 205 -10.51 0.10 -0.03
N PHE A 206 -9.92 1.06 0.68
CA PHE A 206 -10.32 1.43 2.04
C PHE A 206 -10.20 2.94 2.25
N PRO A 207 -10.86 3.51 3.30
CA PRO A 207 -10.54 4.86 3.76
C PRO A 207 -9.05 5.01 4.04
N ALA A 208 -8.49 6.19 3.76
CA ALA A 208 -7.06 6.45 3.90
C ALA A 208 -6.55 6.32 5.35
N ASP A 209 -7.44 6.43 6.33
CA ASP A 209 -7.17 6.35 7.76
C ASP A 209 -7.29 4.92 8.34
N ARG A 210 -7.56 3.92 7.51
CA ARG A 210 -7.74 2.53 7.95
C ARG A 210 -6.42 1.87 8.30
N ASN A 211 -6.24 1.42 9.55
CA ASN A 211 -5.03 0.75 10.04
C ASN A 211 -5.26 -0.56 10.80
N ASP A 212 -6.49 -1.06 10.82
CA ASP A 212 -6.84 -2.37 11.39
C ASP A 212 -6.74 -3.50 10.36
N ILE A 213 -6.40 -3.19 9.13
CA ILE A 213 -6.20 -4.12 8.03
C ILE A 213 -4.71 -4.48 7.86
N PHE A 214 -4.43 -5.59 7.19
CA PHE A 214 -3.05 -6.00 6.87
C PHE A 214 -2.52 -5.19 5.69
N ALA A 215 -2.30 -3.91 5.91
CA ALA A 215 -1.81 -2.97 4.90
C ALA A 215 -0.46 -2.36 5.27
N GLY A 216 0.41 -2.29 4.30
CA GLY A 216 1.68 -1.60 4.28
C GLY A 216 1.81 -0.83 2.97
N PHE A 217 3.02 -0.63 2.48
CA PHE A 217 3.27 0.07 1.21
C PHE A 217 4.66 -0.24 0.66
N ARG A 218 4.85 0.05 -0.60
CA ARG A 218 6.18 0.19 -1.23
C ARG A 218 6.30 1.57 -1.86
N THR A 219 7.47 1.93 -2.33
CA THR A 219 7.70 3.27 -2.85
C THR A 219 8.31 3.30 -4.24
N CYS A 220 8.20 4.46 -4.88
CA CYS A 220 8.92 4.82 -6.09
C CYS A 220 9.86 5.99 -5.82
N THR A 221 10.82 6.19 -6.73
CA THR A 221 11.55 7.47 -6.80
C THR A 221 10.55 8.63 -7.00
N ALA A 222 10.85 9.76 -6.38
CA ALA A 222 10.06 10.98 -6.51
C ALA A 222 10.20 11.56 -7.93
#